data_5fb78e117bdc536069118f1294752d8c
#
_entry.id   5fb78e117bdc536069118f1294752d8c
#
_cell.length_a   1.000
_cell.length_b   1.000
_cell.length_c   1.000
_cell.angle_alpha   90.00
_cell.angle_beta   90.00
_cell.angle_gamma   90.00
#
_symmetry.space_group_name_H-M   'P 1'
#
loop_
_entity.id
_entity.type
_entity.pdbx_description
1 polymer ?
#
loop_
_entity_poly.entity_id
_entity_poly.type
_entity_poly.pdbx_seq_one_letter_code
_entity_poly.pdbx_strand_id
1 'polypeptide(L)'
;MENFTITIAKSGHKTLHYNIGGTTIRIHSAYDPIKEALRIADQCNPKRASIIIVCGLGLGYHIQALKSKFPTHTIIVIEKDKMLAERVRQEFPEVISLASIVHDEEQIATALETIDIRSFKGTALLVHRPSYSLHPEFYDTMTASLHKQISSRISDLLTRFEFEELWVKNILLNSKLMHTTLPVQSLFGKFKGMPGIIVSAGPSLIQSLDALAQAYDKALIVCVDTAYKVLERHNIKPHIVMTLDAQTHSIKHFLGITHKPLLLADVVSSPKVTRLIKNKIFSTTAKYYTAPDGSIKRESTPLMEWIQNFTGQIGDIQSGGSVATSAFDLLLNAGCSSIVLVGQDLAYTGREIHSRGTHHNDDWLPATNRFKNLDTINQNVIRKRKIKYVPSNNGSTVITDFVLDLYRSWFEDSAKKVSIPVYNTTQGGAVIANTTFVPLQALVEKWKKPTVSPQEILSYELSHHNTIHTQSLFRKLSSIHHKLKELQAVAAQDTAHLYALLDDEDMDTLCSPFMRKTLFYIARHNLDQQKIDALIKDAAQAAARQLLKIFAKLEESLI
;
A
#
# COMPACT_ATOMS: atom_id res chain seq x y z
N MET A 1 24.11 -23.43 -24.12
CA MET A 1 24.28 -24.90 -24.05
C MET A 1 23.62 -25.36 -22.76
N GLU A 2 22.83 -26.43 -22.84
CA GLU A 2 22.23 -27.03 -21.64
C GLU A 2 23.35 -27.51 -20.70
N ASN A 3 23.39 -26.99 -19.49
CA ASN A 3 24.38 -27.40 -18.49
C ASN A 3 23.93 -28.66 -17.72
N PHE A 4 22.85 -29.31 -18.14
CA PHE A 4 22.29 -30.49 -17.52
C PHE A 4 22.10 -31.65 -18.52
N THR A 5 22.04 -32.85 -17.99
CA THR A 5 21.83 -34.10 -18.75
C THR A 5 20.78 -34.95 -18.07
N ILE A 6 19.82 -35.49 -18.84
CA ILE A 6 18.83 -36.43 -18.36
C ILE A 6 19.28 -37.86 -18.79
N THR A 7 19.36 -38.76 -17.83
CA THR A 7 19.72 -40.18 -18.02
C THR A 7 18.68 -41.09 -17.38
N ILE A 8 18.84 -42.40 -17.49
CA ILE A 8 17.94 -43.39 -16.88
C ILE A 8 18.55 -43.93 -15.58
N ALA A 9 17.80 -43.88 -14.49
CA ALA A 9 18.14 -44.48 -13.21
C ALA A 9 17.97 -46.00 -13.24
N LYS A 10 18.50 -46.69 -12.23
CA LYS A 10 18.38 -48.16 -12.14
C LYS A 10 16.92 -48.66 -12.05
N SER A 11 16.02 -47.86 -11.54
CA SER A 11 14.57 -48.11 -11.51
C SER A 11 13.85 -47.97 -12.84
N GLY A 12 14.54 -47.53 -13.92
CA GLY A 12 13.95 -47.26 -15.22
C GLY A 12 13.39 -45.82 -15.39
N HIS A 13 13.36 -45.03 -14.32
CA HIS A 13 12.90 -43.63 -14.37
C HIS A 13 14.01 -42.69 -14.79
N LYS A 14 13.65 -41.51 -15.36
CA LYS A 14 14.61 -40.47 -15.72
C LYS A 14 15.26 -39.84 -14.47
N THR A 15 16.54 -39.55 -14.54
CA THR A 15 17.31 -38.84 -13.50
C THR A 15 18.08 -37.69 -14.12
N LEU A 16 18.35 -36.64 -13.34
CA LEU A 16 18.93 -35.37 -13.78
C LEU A 16 20.29 -35.14 -13.15
N HIS A 17 21.24 -34.68 -13.95
CA HIS A 17 22.58 -34.28 -13.53
C HIS A 17 22.93 -32.91 -14.12
N TYR A 18 23.63 -32.08 -13.35
CA TYR A 18 24.29 -30.87 -13.83
C TYR A 18 25.80 -31.09 -13.97
N ASN A 19 26.39 -30.54 -15.04
CA ASN A 19 27.82 -30.53 -15.27
C ASN A 19 28.37 -29.13 -15.05
N ILE A 20 29.03 -28.90 -13.93
CA ILE A 20 29.59 -27.60 -13.53
C ILE A 20 31.08 -27.72 -13.24
N GLY A 21 31.92 -26.99 -13.99
CA GLY A 21 33.36 -26.99 -13.79
C GLY A 21 34.02 -28.36 -13.90
N GLY A 22 33.47 -29.26 -14.74
CA GLY A 22 33.97 -30.64 -14.89
C GLY A 22 33.48 -31.63 -13.81
N THR A 23 32.65 -31.16 -12.88
CA THR A 23 32.07 -31.99 -11.83
C THR A 23 30.60 -32.28 -12.14
N THR A 24 30.19 -33.55 -12.07
CA THR A 24 28.79 -33.97 -12.25
C THR A 24 28.05 -33.93 -10.91
N ILE A 25 27.06 -33.04 -10.81
CA ILE A 25 26.20 -32.89 -9.63
C ILE A 25 24.88 -33.59 -9.90
N ARG A 26 24.53 -34.60 -9.12
CA ARG A 26 23.27 -35.33 -9.23
C ARG A 26 22.13 -34.57 -8.55
N ILE A 27 21.06 -34.37 -9.29
CA ILE A 27 19.86 -33.70 -8.80
C ILE A 27 18.84 -34.70 -8.28
N HIS A 28 18.72 -35.85 -8.94
CA HIS A 28 17.89 -36.97 -8.49
C HIS A 28 18.70 -38.25 -8.32
N SER A 29 18.14 -39.18 -7.56
CA SER A 29 18.73 -40.48 -7.28
C SER A 29 19.06 -41.25 -8.58
N ALA A 30 20.29 -41.79 -8.67
CA ALA A 30 20.67 -42.71 -9.74
C ALA A 30 20.03 -44.12 -9.61
N TYR A 31 19.42 -44.39 -8.46
CA TYR A 31 18.78 -45.68 -8.19
C TYR A 31 17.26 -45.62 -8.41
N ASP A 32 16.58 -44.73 -7.68
CA ASP A 32 15.12 -44.64 -7.71
C ASP A 32 14.70 -43.17 -7.36
N PRO A 33 14.45 -42.33 -8.35
CA PRO A 33 13.99 -40.96 -8.16
C PRO A 33 12.61 -40.84 -7.53
N ILE A 34 11.72 -41.83 -7.78
CA ILE A 34 10.36 -41.83 -7.22
C ILE A 34 10.41 -42.07 -5.71
N LYS A 35 11.18 -43.08 -5.27
CA LYS A 35 11.33 -43.36 -3.86
C LYS A 35 12.00 -42.22 -3.11
N GLU A 36 12.96 -41.50 -3.75
CA GLU A 36 13.56 -40.29 -3.22
C GLU A 36 12.49 -39.20 -3.06
N ALA A 37 11.68 -38.96 -4.08
CA ALA A 37 10.61 -37.95 -4.08
C ALA A 37 9.59 -38.16 -2.96
N LEU A 38 9.18 -39.42 -2.71
CA LEU A 38 8.28 -39.76 -1.61
C LEU A 38 8.90 -39.43 -0.24
N ARG A 39 10.21 -39.72 -0.05
CA ARG A 39 10.91 -39.33 1.19
C ARG A 39 10.99 -37.83 1.39
N ILE A 40 11.20 -37.08 0.30
CA ILE A 40 11.22 -35.61 0.34
C ILE A 40 9.82 -35.10 0.73
N ALA A 41 8.76 -35.62 0.12
CA ALA A 41 7.39 -35.25 0.45
C ALA A 41 7.03 -35.62 1.91
N ASP A 42 7.59 -36.71 2.45
CA ASP A 42 7.36 -37.12 3.85
C ASP A 42 7.99 -36.17 4.87
N GLN A 43 9.04 -35.45 4.49
CA GLN A 43 9.65 -34.43 5.34
C GLN A 43 8.83 -33.13 5.38
N CYS A 44 7.95 -32.92 4.40
CA CYS A 44 7.07 -31.77 4.38
C CYS A 44 5.93 -31.93 5.39
N ASN A 45 5.84 -31.00 6.32
CA ASN A 45 4.72 -30.89 7.26
C ASN A 45 4.11 -29.50 7.20
N PRO A 46 3.15 -29.25 6.31
CA PRO A 46 2.57 -27.93 6.12
C PRO A 46 1.70 -27.48 7.30
N LYS A 47 1.42 -28.34 8.28
CA LYS A 47 0.55 -28.05 9.43
C LYS A 47 -0.77 -27.42 8.98
N ARG A 48 -0.92 -26.11 9.25
CA ARG A 48 -2.08 -25.31 8.84
C ARG A 48 -1.82 -24.42 7.62
N ALA A 49 -0.62 -24.48 7.01
CA ALA A 49 -0.32 -23.69 5.81
C ALA A 49 -1.26 -24.10 4.66
N SER A 50 -1.56 -23.14 3.78
CA SER A 50 -2.35 -23.39 2.56
C SER A 50 -1.47 -23.36 1.30
N ILE A 51 -0.24 -22.86 1.42
CA ILE A 51 0.74 -22.77 0.33
C ILE A 51 2.00 -23.54 0.71
N ILE A 52 2.49 -24.37 -0.20
CA ILE A 52 3.80 -25.01 -0.10
C ILE A 52 4.74 -24.34 -1.11
N ILE A 53 5.81 -23.75 -0.61
CA ILE A 53 6.88 -23.15 -1.41
C ILE A 53 7.96 -24.21 -1.59
N VAL A 54 8.34 -24.48 -2.82
CA VAL A 54 9.36 -25.47 -3.16
C VAL A 54 10.54 -24.78 -3.82
N CYS A 55 11.73 -24.91 -3.27
CA CYS A 55 12.99 -24.44 -3.88
C CYS A 55 13.60 -25.56 -4.71
N GLY A 56 13.54 -25.43 -6.04
CA GLY A 56 14.04 -26.37 -7.02
C GLY A 56 12.99 -27.27 -7.63
N LEU A 57 12.90 -27.26 -8.97
CA LEU A 57 11.99 -28.04 -9.78
C LEU A 57 12.48 -29.47 -9.99
N GLY A 58 13.79 -29.63 -10.31
CA GLY A 58 14.31 -30.89 -10.81
C GLY A 58 13.48 -31.43 -11.98
N LEU A 59 13.16 -32.73 -12.00
CA LEU A 59 12.20 -33.31 -12.94
C LEU A 59 10.75 -33.37 -12.39
N GLY A 60 10.48 -32.74 -11.22
CA GLY A 60 9.14 -32.59 -10.68
C GLY A 60 8.57 -33.77 -9.89
N TYR A 61 9.30 -34.87 -9.69
CA TYR A 61 8.82 -36.03 -8.95
C TYR A 61 8.34 -35.71 -7.53
N HIS A 62 9.09 -34.86 -6.80
CA HIS A 62 8.72 -34.44 -5.45
C HIS A 62 7.49 -33.51 -5.45
N ILE A 63 7.21 -32.81 -6.54
CA ILE A 63 6.01 -31.98 -6.70
C ILE A 63 4.78 -32.87 -6.88
N GLN A 64 4.87 -33.94 -7.69
CA GLN A 64 3.83 -34.94 -7.84
C GLN A 64 3.54 -35.63 -6.50
N ALA A 65 4.59 -36.05 -5.78
CA ALA A 65 4.47 -36.66 -4.46
C ALA A 65 3.82 -35.72 -3.44
N LEU A 66 4.19 -34.43 -3.43
CA LEU A 66 3.58 -33.41 -2.58
C LEU A 66 2.10 -33.22 -2.92
N LYS A 67 1.75 -33.10 -4.20
CA LYS A 67 0.36 -32.87 -4.61
C LYS A 67 -0.53 -34.07 -4.30
N SER A 68 0.00 -35.27 -4.43
CA SER A 68 -0.71 -36.50 -4.02
C SER A 68 -0.96 -36.54 -2.51
N LYS A 69 0.03 -36.11 -1.71
CA LYS A 69 -0.08 -36.09 -0.26
C LYS A 69 -0.93 -34.91 0.28
N PHE A 70 -0.88 -33.77 -0.39
CA PHE A 70 -1.54 -32.51 -0.01
C PHE A 70 -2.38 -31.95 -1.17
N PRO A 71 -3.47 -32.60 -1.58
CA PRO A 71 -4.21 -32.26 -2.81
C PRO A 71 -4.84 -30.87 -2.79
N THR A 72 -5.18 -30.33 -1.63
CA THR A 72 -5.83 -29.02 -1.47
C THR A 72 -4.85 -27.85 -1.38
N HIS A 73 -3.53 -28.13 -1.25
CA HIS A 73 -2.53 -27.08 -1.11
C HIS A 73 -2.13 -26.50 -2.47
N THR A 74 -1.95 -25.18 -2.51
CA THR A 74 -1.29 -24.51 -3.63
C THR A 74 0.21 -24.75 -3.53
N ILE A 75 0.85 -25.13 -4.63
CA ILE A 75 2.31 -25.32 -4.70
C ILE A 75 2.89 -24.24 -5.59
N ILE A 76 3.88 -23.50 -5.07
CA ILE A 76 4.68 -22.53 -5.83
C ILE A 76 6.11 -23.06 -5.85
N VAL A 77 6.67 -23.26 -7.04
CA VAL A 77 8.02 -23.77 -7.25
C VAL A 77 8.92 -22.64 -7.73
N ILE A 78 9.96 -22.35 -6.98
CA ILE A 78 11.01 -21.43 -7.38
C ILE A 78 12.05 -22.24 -8.16
N GLU A 79 12.33 -21.86 -9.41
CA GLU A 79 13.33 -22.50 -10.25
C GLU A 79 14.18 -21.43 -10.98
N LYS A 80 15.51 -21.56 -10.92
CA LYS A 80 16.42 -20.63 -11.59
C LYS A 80 16.56 -20.93 -13.06
N ASP A 81 16.66 -22.22 -13.41
CA ASP A 81 16.97 -22.66 -14.75
C ASP A 81 15.69 -22.71 -15.61
N LYS A 82 15.49 -21.67 -16.43
CA LYS A 82 14.35 -21.57 -17.36
C LYS A 82 14.38 -22.66 -18.43
N MET A 83 15.59 -23.12 -18.84
CA MET A 83 15.71 -24.20 -19.84
C MET A 83 15.29 -25.54 -19.23
N LEU A 84 15.66 -25.81 -17.99
CA LEU A 84 15.18 -26.99 -17.29
C LEU A 84 13.65 -26.97 -17.15
N ALA A 85 13.06 -25.84 -16.77
CA ALA A 85 11.61 -25.72 -16.63
C ALA A 85 10.89 -25.96 -17.97
N GLU A 86 11.44 -25.46 -19.07
CA GLU A 86 10.90 -25.70 -20.40
C GLU A 86 11.03 -27.19 -20.79
N ARG A 87 12.16 -27.81 -20.48
CA ARG A 87 12.35 -29.25 -20.71
C ARG A 87 11.37 -30.11 -19.91
N VAL A 88 11.14 -29.75 -18.65
CA VAL A 88 10.13 -30.41 -17.79
C VAL A 88 8.72 -30.20 -18.36
N ARG A 89 8.42 -29.04 -18.90
CA ARG A 89 7.12 -28.76 -19.55
C ARG A 89 6.87 -29.69 -20.73
N GLN A 90 7.91 -29.98 -21.51
CA GLN A 90 7.81 -30.87 -22.69
C GLN A 90 7.71 -32.36 -22.30
N GLU A 91 8.51 -32.79 -21.33
CA GLU A 91 8.65 -34.21 -20.99
C GLU A 91 7.74 -34.68 -19.82
N PHE A 92 7.28 -33.75 -18.99
CA PHE A 92 6.44 -34.01 -17.79
C PHE A 92 5.34 -32.93 -17.67
N PRO A 93 4.45 -32.79 -18.68
CA PRO A 93 3.45 -31.73 -18.69
C PRO A 93 2.49 -31.80 -17.47
N GLU A 94 2.31 -32.99 -16.90
CA GLU A 94 1.51 -33.18 -15.68
C GLU A 94 2.10 -32.42 -14.47
N VAL A 95 3.42 -32.28 -14.38
CA VAL A 95 4.07 -31.53 -13.28
C VAL A 95 3.69 -30.04 -13.34
N ILE A 96 3.65 -29.48 -14.55
CA ILE A 96 3.35 -28.07 -14.77
C ILE A 96 1.92 -27.72 -14.37
N SER A 97 0.99 -28.65 -14.52
CA SER A 97 -0.41 -28.46 -14.11
C SER A 97 -0.62 -28.50 -12.58
N LEU A 98 0.35 -29.02 -11.82
CA LEU A 98 0.24 -29.21 -10.37
C LEU A 98 0.75 -28.03 -9.56
N ALA A 99 1.55 -27.12 -10.15
CA ALA A 99 2.22 -26.05 -9.43
C ALA A 99 2.48 -24.83 -10.31
N SER A 100 2.53 -23.63 -9.70
CA SER A 100 3.02 -22.42 -10.35
C SER A 100 4.55 -22.37 -10.28
N ILE A 101 5.23 -22.40 -11.43
CA ILE A 101 6.69 -22.30 -11.50
C ILE A 101 7.06 -20.84 -11.72
N VAL A 102 7.96 -20.31 -10.89
CA VAL A 102 8.40 -18.90 -10.90
C VAL A 102 9.92 -18.81 -10.99
N HIS A 103 10.40 -17.89 -11.81
CA HIS A 103 11.82 -17.66 -12.08
C HIS A 103 12.32 -16.27 -11.65
N ASP A 104 11.39 -15.37 -11.36
CA ASP A 104 11.65 -13.97 -10.99
C ASP A 104 10.52 -13.40 -10.12
N GLU A 105 10.74 -12.19 -9.61
CA GLU A 105 9.78 -11.53 -8.69
C GLU A 105 8.45 -11.19 -9.34
N GLU A 106 8.43 -10.95 -10.64
CA GLU A 106 7.23 -10.62 -11.41
C GLU A 106 6.31 -11.83 -11.54
N GLN A 107 6.90 -13.00 -11.83
CA GLN A 107 6.15 -14.25 -11.88
C GLN A 107 5.63 -14.67 -10.50
N ILE A 108 6.33 -14.31 -9.41
CA ILE A 108 5.78 -14.47 -8.06
C ILE A 108 4.50 -13.65 -7.90
N ALA A 109 4.50 -12.38 -8.33
CA ALA A 109 3.32 -11.52 -8.26
C ALA A 109 2.13 -12.14 -9.02
N THR A 110 2.36 -12.60 -10.25
CA THR A 110 1.36 -13.27 -11.09
C THR A 110 0.85 -14.57 -10.45
N ALA A 111 1.73 -15.41 -9.93
CA ALA A 111 1.33 -16.64 -9.23
C ALA A 111 0.47 -16.36 -8.00
N LEU A 112 0.76 -15.28 -7.28
CA LEU A 112 -0.03 -14.87 -6.11
C LEU A 112 -1.40 -14.27 -6.49
N GLU A 113 -1.59 -13.76 -7.70
CA GLU A 113 -2.89 -13.25 -8.17
C GLU A 113 -3.94 -14.36 -8.27
N THR A 114 -3.52 -15.57 -8.59
CA THR A 114 -4.43 -16.73 -8.67
C THR A 114 -4.87 -17.26 -7.30
N ILE A 115 -4.28 -16.77 -6.22
CA ILE A 115 -4.54 -17.27 -4.86
C ILE A 115 -5.55 -16.37 -4.16
N ASP A 116 -6.66 -16.95 -3.72
CA ASP A 116 -7.59 -16.26 -2.84
C ASP A 116 -6.94 -16.04 -1.46
N ILE A 117 -6.45 -14.84 -1.25
CA ILE A 117 -5.80 -14.45 0.00
C ILE A 117 -6.73 -14.58 1.23
N ARG A 118 -8.06 -14.62 1.04
CA ARG A 118 -9.03 -14.84 2.12
C ARG A 118 -8.92 -16.23 2.69
N SER A 119 -8.56 -17.22 1.88
CA SER A 119 -8.34 -18.61 2.29
C SER A 119 -6.92 -18.87 2.82
N PHE A 120 -6.02 -17.89 2.77
CA PHE A 120 -4.63 -18.04 3.19
C PHE A 120 -4.51 -18.37 4.69
N LYS A 121 -3.76 -19.44 5.00
CA LYS A 121 -3.52 -19.92 6.38
C LYS A 121 -2.04 -19.98 6.75
N GLY A 122 -1.13 -19.62 5.82
CA GLY A 122 0.30 -19.66 6.01
C GLY A 122 1.04 -20.36 4.88
N THR A 123 2.36 -20.35 4.97
CA THR A 123 3.28 -21.01 4.02
C THR A 123 4.08 -22.10 4.71
N ALA A 124 4.40 -23.16 3.97
CA ALA A 124 5.39 -24.17 4.35
C ALA A 124 6.51 -24.15 3.28
N LEU A 125 7.76 -24.25 3.71
CA LEU A 125 8.91 -24.28 2.82
C LEU A 125 9.43 -25.71 2.69
N LEU A 126 9.61 -26.18 1.46
CA LEU A 126 10.34 -27.39 1.11
C LEU A 126 11.56 -27.02 0.28
N VAL A 127 12.73 -27.43 0.72
CA VAL A 127 13.98 -27.20 -0.01
C VAL A 127 14.42 -28.53 -0.67
N HIS A 128 14.41 -28.56 -1.99
CA HIS A 128 15.05 -29.62 -2.75
C HIS A 128 16.57 -29.39 -2.73
N ARG A 129 17.24 -29.99 -1.75
CA ARG A 129 18.64 -29.72 -1.42
C ARG A 129 19.59 -29.77 -2.62
N PRO A 130 19.54 -30.76 -3.54
CA PRO A 130 20.43 -30.79 -4.69
C PRO A 130 20.28 -29.56 -5.59
N SER A 131 19.03 -29.15 -5.92
CA SER A 131 18.78 -27.92 -6.72
C SER A 131 19.21 -26.67 -5.98
N TYR A 132 18.85 -26.55 -4.70
CA TYR A 132 19.18 -25.39 -3.87
C TYR A 132 20.70 -25.17 -3.78
N SER A 133 21.48 -26.24 -3.62
CA SER A 133 22.94 -26.16 -3.50
C SER A 133 23.65 -25.59 -4.73
N LEU A 134 23.00 -25.62 -5.89
CA LEU A 134 23.54 -25.01 -7.11
C LEU A 134 23.53 -23.48 -7.06
N HIS A 135 22.51 -22.89 -6.42
CA HIS A 135 22.27 -21.45 -6.44
C HIS A 135 21.61 -20.95 -5.14
N PRO A 136 22.24 -21.09 -3.97
CA PRO A 136 21.63 -20.78 -2.66
C PRO A 136 21.11 -19.34 -2.58
N GLU A 137 21.94 -18.36 -2.99
CA GLU A 137 21.61 -16.93 -2.92
C GLU A 137 20.35 -16.59 -3.76
N PHE A 138 20.19 -17.22 -4.91
CA PHE A 138 18.98 -17.03 -5.74
C PHE A 138 17.72 -17.52 -5.01
N TYR A 139 17.76 -18.75 -4.48
CA TYR A 139 16.61 -19.32 -3.79
C TYR A 139 16.26 -18.56 -2.52
N ASP A 140 17.26 -18.10 -1.77
CA ASP A 140 17.04 -17.29 -0.57
C ASP A 140 16.41 -15.93 -0.92
N THR A 141 16.92 -15.25 -1.95
CA THR A 141 16.36 -13.97 -2.43
C THR A 141 14.92 -14.13 -2.90
N MET A 142 14.66 -15.14 -3.72
CA MET A 142 13.30 -15.39 -4.25
C MET A 142 12.31 -15.79 -3.15
N THR A 143 12.75 -16.60 -2.19
CA THR A 143 11.92 -16.98 -1.03
C THR A 143 11.60 -15.77 -0.16
N ALA A 144 12.57 -14.89 0.08
CA ALA A 144 12.36 -13.66 0.83
C ALA A 144 11.40 -12.71 0.10
N SER A 145 11.56 -12.57 -1.23
CA SER A 145 10.67 -11.77 -2.08
C SER A 145 9.23 -12.31 -2.04
N LEU A 146 9.06 -13.63 -2.17
CA LEU A 146 7.74 -14.26 -2.08
C LEU A 146 7.06 -14.01 -0.72
N HIS A 147 7.79 -14.17 0.38
CA HIS A 147 7.27 -13.86 1.71
C HIS A 147 6.91 -12.38 1.87
N LYS A 148 7.74 -11.46 1.33
CA LYS A 148 7.46 -10.02 1.33
C LYS A 148 6.16 -9.70 0.58
N GLN A 149 5.97 -10.27 -0.61
CA GLN A 149 4.77 -10.06 -1.42
C GLN A 149 3.50 -10.63 -0.77
N ILE A 150 3.57 -11.83 -0.17
CA ILE A 150 2.46 -12.40 0.60
C ILE A 150 2.12 -11.49 1.80
N SER A 151 3.12 -11.03 2.54
CA SER A 151 2.93 -10.14 3.70
C SER A 151 2.29 -8.82 3.29
N SER A 152 2.68 -8.25 2.16
CA SER A 152 2.06 -7.05 1.60
C SER A 152 0.57 -7.27 1.31
N ARG A 153 0.21 -8.36 0.61
CA ARG A 153 -1.19 -8.68 0.30
C ARG A 153 -2.05 -8.92 1.54
N ILE A 154 -1.48 -9.56 2.57
CA ILE A 154 -2.16 -9.74 3.85
C ILE A 154 -2.37 -8.40 4.54
N SER A 155 -1.37 -7.53 4.54
CA SER A 155 -1.46 -6.19 5.12
C SER A 155 -2.54 -5.35 4.42
N ASP A 156 -2.59 -5.39 3.09
CA ASP A 156 -3.61 -4.72 2.29
C ASP A 156 -5.01 -5.25 2.63
N LEU A 157 -5.16 -6.58 2.75
CA LEU A 157 -6.42 -7.19 3.16
C LEU A 157 -6.86 -6.75 4.56
N LEU A 158 -5.94 -6.76 5.53
CA LEU A 158 -6.23 -6.34 6.91
C LEU A 158 -6.60 -4.85 6.96
N THR A 159 -5.93 -4.01 6.19
CA THR A 159 -6.24 -2.59 6.07
C THR A 159 -7.66 -2.37 5.50
N ARG A 160 -8.03 -3.12 4.46
CA ARG A 160 -9.41 -3.10 3.94
C ARG A 160 -10.42 -3.59 4.97
N PHE A 161 -10.11 -4.65 5.71
CA PHE A 161 -10.97 -5.15 6.78
C PHE A 161 -11.27 -4.11 7.86
N GLU A 162 -10.27 -3.28 8.18
CA GLU A 162 -10.38 -2.28 9.22
C GLU A 162 -11.05 -0.99 8.74
N PHE A 163 -10.73 -0.56 7.51
CA PHE A 163 -11.03 0.81 7.07
C PHE A 163 -12.03 0.93 5.91
N GLU A 164 -12.33 -0.13 5.16
CA GLU A 164 -13.09 0.00 3.91
C GLU A 164 -14.53 0.51 4.14
N GLU A 165 -15.20 0.07 5.20
CA GLU A 165 -16.51 0.62 5.60
C GLU A 165 -16.41 2.14 5.89
N LEU A 166 -15.33 2.55 6.54
CA LEU A 166 -15.08 3.97 6.84
C LEU A 166 -14.79 4.77 5.57
N TRP A 167 -14.06 4.18 4.62
CA TRP A 167 -13.78 4.81 3.33
C TRP A 167 -15.07 5.04 2.54
N VAL A 168 -15.94 4.04 2.40
CA VAL A 168 -17.24 4.19 1.74
C VAL A 168 -18.04 5.33 2.38
N LYS A 169 -18.16 5.31 3.70
CA LYS A 169 -18.86 6.36 4.44
C LYS A 169 -18.27 7.75 4.17
N ASN A 170 -16.95 7.87 4.22
CA ASN A 170 -16.28 9.16 4.05
C ASN A 170 -16.40 9.68 2.62
N ILE A 171 -16.22 8.83 1.60
CA ILE A 171 -16.38 9.19 0.19
C ILE A 171 -17.81 9.70 -0.06
N LEU A 172 -18.82 8.96 0.39
CA LEU A 172 -20.21 9.37 0.25
C LEU A 172 -20.47 10.72 0.93
N LEU A 173 -19.97 10.94 2.14
CA LEU A 173 -20.12 12.20 2.86
C LEU A 173 -19.30 13.35 2.25
N ASN A 174 -18.15 13.08 1.66
CA ASN A 174 -17.32 14.07 0.97
C ASN A 174 -17.85 14.42 -0.43
N SER A 175 -18.62 13.53 -1.06
CA SER A 175 -19.17 13.76 -2.41
C SER A 175 -19.97 15.07 -2.51
N LYS A 176 -20.60 15.50 -1.42
CA LYS A 176 -21.29 16.80 -1.35
C LYS A 176 -20.38 18.02 -1.51
N LEU A 177 -19.12 17.88 -1.10
CA LEU A 177 -18.17 18.98 -1.19
C LEU A 177 -17.48 19.03 -2.56
N MET A 178 -17.58 17.96 -3.35
CA MET A 178 -16.86 17.84 -4.62
C MET A 178 -17.27 18.90 -5.63
N HIS A 179 -18.56 19.27 -5.69
CA HIS A 179 -19.05 20.29 -6.64
C HIS A 179 -18.47 21.70 -6.43
N THR A 180 -17.88 21.96 -5.26
CA THR A 180 -17.19 23.23 -4.94
C THR A 180 -15.68 23.05 -4.83
N THR A 181 -15.15 21.91 -5.24
CA THR A 181 -13.78 21.50 -4.99
C THR A 181 -13.08 21.18 -6.30
N LEU A 182 -11.81 21.53 -6.41
CA LEU A 182 -10.99 21.22 -7.57
C LEU A 182 -10.46 19.79 -7.50
N PRO A 183 -10.30 19.13 -8.64
CA PRO A 183 -9.55 17.89 -8.74
C PRO A 183 -8.04 18.17 -8.67
N VAL A 184 -7.26 17.30 -8.02
CA VAL A 184 -5.80 17.46 -7.93
C VAL A 184 -5.11 17.43 -9.28
N GLN A 185 -5.73 16.80 -10.27
CA GLN A 185 -5.25 16.80 -11.66
C GLN A 185 -5.02 18.22 -12.21
N SER A 186 -5.75 19.23 -11.71
CA SER A 186 -5.55 20.63 -12.09
C SER A 186 -4.15 21.18 -11.77
N LEU A 187 -3.45 20.57 -10.81
CA LEU A 187 -2.09 20.95 -10.42
C LEU A 187 -1.00 20.20 -11.20
N PHE A 188 -1.32 19.17 -11.96
CA PHE A 188 -0.33 18.36 -12.65
C PHE A 188 0.39 19.17 -13.73
N GLY A 189 1.73 19.13 -13.70
CA GLY A 189 2.61 19.85 -14.61
C GLY A 189 2.66 21.38 -14.44
N LYS A 190 2.01 21.94 -13.41
CA LYS A 190 1.92 23.40 -13.22
C LYS A 190 3.15 24.04 -12.55
N PHE A 191 3.98 23.23 -11.89
CA PHE A 191 5.15 23.70 -11.14
C PHE A 191 6.48 23.30 -11.79
N LYS A 192 6.49 23.24 -13.14
CA LYS A 192 7.70 22.88 -13.89
C LYS A 192 8.84 23.83 -13.60
N GLY A 193 10.01 23.25 -13.30
CA GLY A 193 11.22 24.00 -13.02
C GLY A 193 11.35 24.52 -11.58
N MET A 194 10.31 24.41 -10.75
CA MET A 194 10.37 24.78 -9.32
C MET A 194 10.83 23.62 -8.46
N PRO A 195 11.61 23.86 -7.40
CA PRO A 195 11.83 22.88 -6.35
C PRO A 195 10.53 22.59 -5.60
N GLY A 196 10.33 21.33 -5.18
CA GLY A 196 9.25 20.92 -4.29
C GLY A 196 9.79 20.53 -2.92
N ILE A 197 9.17 21.00 -1.85
CA ILE A 197 9.54 20.67 -0.46
C ILE A 197 8.43 19.88 0.18
N ILE A 198 8.76 18.74 0.78
CA ILE A 198 7.87 17.96 1.65
C ILE A 198 8.26 18.27 3.09
N VAL A 199 7.29 18.77 3.86
CA VAL A 199 7.50 19.03 5.29
C VAL A 199 6.80 17.97 6.11
N SER A 200 7.58 17.17 6.80
CA SER A 200 7.14 16.08 7.69
C SER A 200 7.38 16.41 9.15
N ALA A 201 6.72 15.66 10.04
CA ALA A 201 6.67 15.96 11.47
C ALA A 201 7.79 15.28 12.29
N GLY A 202 8.89 14.88 11.67
CA GLY A 202 10.02 14.29 12.40
C GLY A 202 10.70 15.28 13.35
N PRO A 203 11.39 14.80 14.38
CA PRO A 203 12.00 15.66 15.40
C PRO A 203 12.96 16.72 14.86
N SER A 204 13.64 16.45 13.73
CA SER A 204 14.59 17.37 13.10
C SER A 204 13.93 18.58 12.43
N LEU A 205 12.60 18.62 12.27
CA LEU A 205 11.88 19.72 11.61
C LEU A 205 12.24 21.08 12.20
N ILE A 206 12.37 21.17 13.52
CA ILE A 206 12.68 22.42 14.26
C ILE A 206 13.95 23.09 13.74
N GLN A 207 14.94 22.30 13.31
CA GLN A 207 16.23 22.83 12.84
C GLN A 207 16.14 23.45 11.44
N SER A 208 15.05 23.22 10.71
CA SER A 208 14.85 23.67 9.33
C SER A 208 13.86 24.83 9.20
N LEU A 209 13.26 25.30 10.30
CA LEU A 209 12.16 26.27 10.25
C LEU A 209 12.55 27.60 9.61
N ASP A 210 13.71 28.17 9.97
CA ASP A 210 14.16 29.46 9.43
C ASP A 210 14.44 29.39 7.92
N ALA A 211 15.09 28.31 7.48
CA ALA A 211 15.34 28.06 6.07
C ALA A 211 14.04 27.82 5.30
N LEU A 212 13.07 27.12 5.93
CA LEU A 212 11.78 26.85 5.34
C LEU A 212 10.97 28.15 5.13
N ALA A 213 11.01 29.08 6.07
CA ALA A 213 10.38 30.40 5.93
C ALA A 213 10.95 31.18 4.72
N GLN A 214 12.28 31.12 4.50
CA GLN A 214 12.95 31.76 3.37
C GLN A 214 12.67 31.07 2.02
N ALA A 215 12.20 29.83 2.02
CA ALA A 215 11.89 29.06 0.81
C ALA A 215 10.52 29.41 0.22
N TYR A 216 9.64 30.12 0.91
CA TYR A 216 8.24 30.32 0.55
C TYR A 216 8.04 30.81 -0.90
N ASP A 217 8.73 31.84 -1.31
CA ASP A 217 8.63 32.40 -2.67
C ASP A 217 9.45 31.62 -3.72
N LYS A 218 10.21 30.61 -3.34
CA LYS A 218 11.19 29.93 -4.20
C LYS A 218 10.84 28.49 -4.55
N ALA A 219 10.00 27.84 -3.74
CA ALA A 219 9.68 26.43 -3.85
C ALA A 219 8.22 26.15 -3.51
N LEU A 220 7.63 25.11 -4.10
CA LEU A 220 6.33 24.61 -3.70
C LEU A 220 6.46 23.84 -2.38
N ILE A 221 5.85 24.35 -1.31
CA ILE A 221 5.90 23.74 0.03
C ILE A 221 4.62 22.93 0.29
N VAL A 222 4.76 21.63 0.38
CA VAL A 222 3.69 20.68 0.76
C VAL A 222 3.97 20.15 2.15
N CYS A 223 3.06 20.42 3.08
CA CYS A 223 3.18 20.02 4.48
C CYS A 223 2.22 18.86 4.76
N VAL A 224 2.68 17.80 5.45
CA VAL A 224 1.78 16.78 5.96
C VAL A 224 0.97 17.34 7.15
N ASP A 225 -0.25 16.86 7.33
CA ASP A 225 -1.18 17.31 8.38
C ASP A 225 -0.56 17.32 9.78
N THR A 226 0.20 16.28 10.14
CA THR A 226 0.86 16.16 11.45
C THR A 226 1.88 17.26 11.71
N ALA A 227 2.54 17.78 10.67
CA ALA A 227 3.54 18.84 10.79
C ALA A 227 2.91 20.25 10.81
N TYR A 228 1.66 20.40 10.37
CA TYR A 228 1.07 21.71 10.13
C TYR A 228 1.01 22.59 11.37
N LYS A 229 0.62 22.05 12.55
CA LYS A 229 0.62 22.81 13.80
C LYS A 229 2.00 23.35 14.20
N VAL A 230 3.07 22.61 13.88
CA VAL A 230 4.44 23.09 14.15
C VAL A 230 4.74 24.32 13.30
N LEU A 231 4.43 24.27 12.02
CA LEU A 231 4.65 25.41 11.11
C LEU A 231 3.82 26.63 11.53
N GLU A 232 2.55 26.41 11.86
CA GLU A 232 1.65 27.50 12.27
C GLU A 232 2.15 28.21 13.54
N ARG A 233 2.63 27.47 14.55
CA ARG A 233 3.23 28.03 15.77
C ARG A 233 4.46 28.89 15.53
N HIS A 234 5.14 28.66 14.41
CA HIS A 234 6.30 29.44 13.98
C HIS A 234 5.97 30.46 12.87
N ASN A 235 4.68 30.72 12.62
CA ASN A 235 4.20 31.64 11.58
C ASN A 235 4.69 31.27 10.16
N ILE A 236 4.96 30.01 9.88
CA ILE A 236 5.37 29.52 8.58
C ILE A 236 4.13 28.96 7.86
N LYS A 237 3.84 29.48 6.67
CA LYS A 237 2.69 29.07 5.86
C LYS A 237 3.16 28.11 4.77
N PRO A 238 2.70 26.85 4.76
CA PRO A 238 2.88 26.00 3.59
C PRO A 238 1.93 26.43 2.48
N HIS A 239 2.22 26.07 1.24
CA HIS A 239 1.34 26.30 0.10
C HIS A 239 0.16 25.33 0.11
N ILE A 240 0.42 24.05 0.46
CA ILE A 240 -0.57 22.99 0.54
C ILE A 240 -0.34 22.23 1.84
N VAL A 241 -1.43 21.90 2.54
CA VAL A 241 -1.42 20.90 3.62
C VAL A 241 -2.12 19.66 3.10
N MET A 242 -1.47 18.51 3.19
CA MET A 242 -1.97 17.24 2.68
C MET A 242 -2.43 16.32 3.81
N THR A 243 -3.61 15.71 3.64
CA THR A 243 -4.15 14.68 4.56
C THR A 243 -4.78 13.53 3.79
N LEU A 244 -4.59 12.32 4.27
CA LEU A 244 -5.17 11.09 3.70
C LEU A 244 -5.95 10.31 4.75
N ASP A 245 -5.91 10.74 6.04
CA ASP A 245 -6.44 9.94 7.14
C ASP A 245 -7.96 9.96 7.17
N ALA A 246 -8.54 8.77 7.03
CA ALA A 246 -9.97 8.54 7.11
C ALA A 246 -10.53 8.68 8.53
N GLN A 247 -9.68 8.56 9.55
CA GLN A 247 -10.12 8.48 10.93
C GLN A 247 -10.50 9.86 11.48
N THR A 248 -11.52 9.86 12.33
CA THR A 248 -12.05 11.12 12.89
C THR A 248 -11.03 11.90 13.74
N HIS A 249 -10.07 11.22 14.35
CA HIS A 249 -9.09 11.89 15.19
C HIS A 249 -8.10 12.79 14.43
N SER A 250 -7.98 12.62 13.09
CA SER A 250 -7.16 13.49 12.24
C SER A 250 -7.55 14.98 12.32
N ILE A 251 -8.78 15.28 12.77
CA ILE A 251 -9.21 16.67 13.04
C ILE A 251 -8.30 17.37 14.06
N LYS A 252 -7.65 16.63 14.96
CA LYS A 252 -6.75 17.20 15.99
C LYS A 252 -5.56 17.95 15.38
N HIS A 253 -5.14 17.60 14.16
CA HIS A 253 -4.10 18.33 13.44
C HIS A 253 -4.54 19.76 13.08
N PHE A 254 -5.87 20.01 13.02
CA PHE A 254 -6.47 21.25 12.54
C PHE A 254 -7.26 22.00 13.62
N LEU A 255 -7.36 21.47 14.85
CA LEU A 255 -8.00 22.19 15.96
C LEU A 255 -7.09 23.29 16.51
N GLY A 256 -7.65 24.48 16.72
CA GLY A 256 -6.93 25.63 17.30
C GLY A 256 -5.99 26.32 16.32
N ILE A 257 -6.03 26.02 15.02
CA ILE A 257 -5.29 26.75 14.00
C ILE A 257 -5.95 28.11 13.72
N THR A 258 -5.15 29.13 13.51
CA THR A 258 -5.62 30.48 13.16
C THR A 258 -5.67 30.71 11.64
N HIS A 259 -4.70 30.17 10.91
CA HIS A 259 -4.66 30.23 9.45
C HIS A 259 -5.26 28.99 8.83
N LYS A 260 -6.23 29.17 7.94
CA LYS A 260 -6.84 28.05 7.19
C LYS A 260 -6.02 27.79 5.93
N PRO A 261 -5.36 26.62 5.83
CA PRO A 261 -4.51 26.30 4.68
C PRO A 261 -5.34 25.96 3.44
N LEU A 262 -4.70 25.91 2.26
CA LEU A 262 -5.21 25.10 1.16
C LEU A 262 -4.99 23.63 1.51
N LEU A 263 -6.08 22.89 1.66
CA LEU A 263 -6.06 21.48 2.02
C LEU A 263 -6.10 20.61 0.75
N LEU A 264 -5.13 19.72 0.57
CA LEU A 264 -5.26 18.60 -0.36
C LEU A 264 -5.67 17.38 0.45
N ALA A 265 -6.88 16.88 0.18
CA ALA A 265 -7.45 15.74 0.89
C ALA A 265 -7.75 14.61 -0.09
N ASP A 266 -7.43 13.37 0.29
CA ASP A 266 -7.99 12.23 -0.41
C ASP A 266 -9.52 12.17 -0.17
N VAL A 267 -10.27 11.65 -1.14
CA VAL A 267 -11.73 11.52 -1.01
C VAL A 267 -12.16 10.63 0.17
N VAL A 268 -11.26 9.75 0.67
CA VAL A 268 -11.47 8.95 1.88
C VAL A 268 -11.22 9.71 3.18
N SER A 269 -10.62 10.90 3.13
CA SER A 269 -10.25 11.67 4.32
C SER A 269 -11.47 11.97 5.19
N SER A 270 -11.22 12.16 6.48
CA SER A 270 -12.27 12.41 7.47
C SER A 270 -13.17 13.60 7.08
N PRO A 271 -14.51 13.41 6.95
CA PRO A 271 -15.44 14.50 6.64
C PRO A 271 -15.44 15.63 7.67
N LYS A 272 -14.96 15.39 8.89
CA LYS A 272 -14.78 16.46 9.88
C LYS A 272 -13.68 17.44 9.48
N VAL A 273 -12.60 16.95 8.90
CA VAL A 273 -11.49 17.78 8.41
C VAL A 273 -11.91 18.52 7.14
N THR A 274 -12.47 17.81 6.16
CA THR A 274 -12.85 18.41 4.88
C THR A 274 -13.97 19.46 5.00
N ARG A 275 -14.82 19.37 6.02
CA ARG A 275 -15.83 20.40 6.34
C ARG A 275 -15.25 21.58 7.12
N LEU A 276 -14.25 21.34 7.97
CA LEU A 276 -13.61 22.40 8.76
C LEU A 276 -12.82 23.36 7.86
N ILE A 277 -12.11 22.82 6.85
CA ILE A 277 -11.27 23.60 5.94
C ILE A 277 -12.06 23.86 4.64
N LYS A 278 -12.33 25.16 4.35
CA LYS A 278 -13.13 25.55 3.18
C LYS A 278 -12.36 25.40 1.87
N ASN A 279 -11.15 25.92 1.83
CA ASN A 279 -10.30 25.86 0.63
C ASN A 279 -9.66 24.49 0.52
N LYS A 280 -10.10 23.69 -0.44
CA LYS A 280 -9.60 22.32 -0.60
C LYS A 280 -9.54 21.88 -2.04
N ILE A 281 -8.73 20.84 -2.26
CA ILE A 281 -8.56 20.07 -3.49
C ILE A 281 -8.77 18.61 -3.11
N PHE A 282 -9.45 17.82 -3.93
CA PHE A 282 -9.56 16.38 -3.73
C PHE A 282 -8.61 15.60 -4.64
N SER A 283 -8.08 14.51 -4.10
CA SER A 283 -7.35 13.47 -4.83
C SER A 283 -8.01 12.11 -4.63
N THR A 284 -7.66 11.18 -5.51
CA THR A 284 -7.90 9.74 -5.33
C THR A 284 -6.58 9.01 -5.15
N THR A 285 -6.60 7.83 -4.57
CA THR A 285 -5.39 6.99 -4.44
C THR A 285 -5.43 5.84 -5.43
N ALA A 286 -4.37 5.69 -6.24
CA ALA A 286 -4.14 4.52 -7.07
C ALA A 286 -2.65 4.17 -7.10
N LYS A 287 -2.34 2.91 -7.46
CA LYS A 287 -1.00 2.44 -7.76
C LYS A 287 -0.87 2.26 -9.28
N TYR A 288 0.29 2.59 -9.82
CA TYR A 288 0.64 2.33 -11.22
C TYR A 288 1.81 1.37 -11.25
N TYR A 289 1.72 0.35 -12.10
CA TYR A 289 2.79 -0.61 -12.31
C TYR A 289 2.88 -1.00 -13.78
N THR A 290 4.07 -1.42 -14.21
CA THR A 290 4.29 -1.91 -15.56
C THR A 290 3.95 -3.40 -15.58
N ALA A 291 3.02 -3.79 -16.43
CA ALA A 291 2.66 -5.20 -16.63
C ALA A 291 3.73 -5.91 -17.50
N PRO A 292 3.75 -7.26 -17.52
CA PRO A 292 4.71 -8.05 -18.31
C PRO A 292 4.73 -7.73 -19.81
N ASP A 293 3.61 -7.27 -20.35
CA ASP A 293 3.47 -6.83 -21.73
C ASP A 293 4.00 -5.41 -22.00
N GLY A 294 4.59 -4.75 -20.97
CA GLY A 294 5.09 -3.39 -21.03
C GLY A 294 4.01 -2.31 -20.86
N SER A 295 2.74 -2.68 -20.72
CA SER A 295 1.65 -1.73 -20.49
C SER A 295 1.68 -1.20 -19.06
N ILE A 296 1.31 0.08 -18.88
CA ILE A 296 1.11 0.65 -17.55
C ILE A 296 -0.30 0.31 -17.09
N LYS A 297 -0.40 -0.45 -16.03
CA LYS A 297 -1.68 -0.77 -15.38
C LYS A 297 -1.90 0.09 -14.16
N ARG A 298 -3.17 0.48 -13.97
CA ARG A 298 -3.66 1.20 -12.82
C ARG A 298 -4.38 0.23 -11.89
N GLU A 299 -4.00 0.23 -10.63
CA GLU A 299 -4.68 -0.50 -9.56
C GLU A 299 -5.26 0.50 -8.56
N SER A 300 -6.56 0.48 -8.41
CA SER A 300 -7.32 1.33 -7.49
C SER A 300 -8.32 0.47 -6.71
N THR A 301 -8.92 1.01 -5.67
CA THR A 301 -10.05 0.33 -5.03
C THR A 301 -11.30 0.45 -5.91
N PRO A 302 -12.19 -0.57 -5.94
CA PRO A 302 -13.40 -0.51 -6.75
C PRO A 302 -14.22 0.77 -6.51
N LEU A 303 -14.28 1.23 -5.27
CA LEU A 303 -15.01 2.45 -4.93
C LEU A 303 -14.38 3.73 -5.52
N MET A 304 -13.04 3.79 -5.62
CA MET A 304 -12.35 4.92 -6.26
C MET A 304 -12.60 4.94 -7.77
N GLU A 305 -12.63 3.79 -8.40
CA GLU A 305 -12.98 3.68 -9.83
C GLU A 305 -14.44 4.05 -10.04
N TRP A 306 -15.31 3.51 -9.23
CA TRP A 306 -16.74 3.77 -9.28
C TRP A 306 -17.05 5.27 -9.19
N ILE A 307 -16.45 6.00 -8.21
CA ILE A 307 -16.74 7.43 -8.07
C ILE A 307 -16.25 8.24 -9.29
N GLN A 308 -15.08 7.90 -9.84
CA GLN A 308 -14.52 8.59 -11.00
C GLN A 308 -15.34 8.36 -12.30
N ASN A 309 -16.09 7.25 -12.41
CA ASN A 309 -17.01 7.02 -13.52
C ASN A 309 -18.14 8.08 -13.57
N PHE A 310 -18.47 8.69 -12.43
CA PHE A 310 -19.54 9.68 -12.32
C PHE A 310 -19.06 11.12 -12.14
N THR A 311 -17.85 11.32 -11.66
CA THR A 311 -17.27 12.65 -11.40
C THR A 311 -16.26 13.08 -12.45
N GLY A 312 -15.83 12.18 -13.34
CA GLY A 312 -14.64 12.35 -14.14
C GLY A 312 -13.36 12.13 -13.31
N GLN A 313 -12.22 12.28 -13.95
CA GLN A 313 -10.92 12.08 -13.30
C GLN A 313 -10.66 13.18 -12.26
N ILE A 314 -10.49 12.77 -11.01
CA ILE A 314 -10.10 13.63 -9.90
C ILE A 314 -8.59 13.82 -9.88
N GLY A 315 -7.87 12.79 -10.24
CA GLY A 315 -6.40 12.70 -10.23
C GLY A 315 -5.91 11.76 -9.14
N ASP A 316 -5.11 10.81 -9.56
CA ASP A 316 -4.55 9.78 -8.68
C ASP A 316 -3.23 10.26 -8.08
N ILE A 317 -3.07 10.01 -6.80
CA ILE A 317 -1.82 10.17 -6.06
C ILE A 317 -1.43 8.80 -5.51
N GLN A 318 -0.21 8.35 -5.81
CA GLN A 318 0.30 7.09 -5.27
C GLN A 318 0.62 7.25 -3.78
N SER A 319 0.37 6.18 -3.01
CA SER A 319 0.69 6.14 -1.60
C SER A 319 1.64 4.98 -1.28
N GLY A 320 2.66 5.27 -0.50
CA GLY A 320 3.56 4.28 0.10
C GLY A 320 3.26 4.01 1.58
N GLY A 321 2.05 4.35 2.04
CA GLY A 321 1.59 4.10 3.40
C GLY A 321 1.75 5.27 4.38
N SER A 322 2.30 6.42 3.94
CA SER A 322 2.33 7.65 4.73
C SER A 322 1.93 8.85 3.89
N VAL A 323 1.43 9.92 4.50
CA VAL A 323 1.07 11.17 3.80
C VAL A 323 2.27 11.76 3.06
N ALA A 324 3.48 11.64 3.61
CA ALA A 324 4.70 12.15 3.00
C ALA A 324 5.07 11.41 1.70
N THR A 325 4.76 10.11 1.59
CA THR A 325 4.96 9.36 0.34
C THR A 325 4.02 9.83 -0.76
N SER A 326 2.79 10.18 -0.40
CA SER A 326 1.84 10.77 -1.34
C SER A 326 2.19 12.21 -1.72
N ALA A 327 2.76 12.99 -0.80
CA ALA A 327 3.30 14.31 -1.11
C ALA A 327 4.47 14.23 -2.10
N PHE A 328 5.27 13.17 -2.05
CA PHE A 328 6.34 12.92 -3.01
C PHE A 328 5.77 12.70 -4.42
N ASP A 329 4.76 11.87 -4.55
CA ASP A 329 4.09 11.61 -5.84
C ASP A 329 3.37 12.87 -6.36
N LEU A 330 2.74 13.66 -5.48
CA LEU A 330 2.15 14.95 -5.85
C LEU A 330 3.19 15.88 -6.48
N LEU A 331 4.37 16.04 -5.86
CA LEU A 331 5.41 16.94 -6.38
C LEU A 331 5.98 16.45 -7.71
N LEU A 332 6.06 15.13 -7.93
CA LEU A 332 6.42 14.58 -9.24
C LEU A 332 5.37 14.93 -10.29
N ASN A 333 4.10 14.65 -10.01
CA ASN A 333 3.00 14.94 -10.92
C ASN A 333 2.83 16.46 -11.17
N ALA A 334 3.12 17.30 -10.18
CA ALA A 334 3.15 18.75 -10.32
C ALA A 334 4.28 19.25 -11.24
N GLY A 335 5.27 18.39 -11.53
CA GLY A 335 6.38 18.69 -12.43
C GLY A 335 7.56 19.40 -11.75
N CYS A 336 7.71 19.26 -10.44
CA CYS A 336 8.82 19.89 -9.72
C CYS A 336 10.18 19.42 -10.23
N SER A 337 11.16 20.32 -10.25
CA SER A 337 12.52 20.07 -10.77
C SER A 337 13.41 19.30 -9.80
N SER A 338 13.05 19.27 -8.52
CA SER A 338 13.70 18.51 -7.47
C SER A 338 12.73 18.29 -6.32
N ILE A 339 12.96 17.27 -5.49
CA ILE A 339 12.19 17.01 -4.27
C ILE A 339 13.11 17.13 -3.07
N VAL A 340 12.66 17.84 -2.05
CA VAL A 340 13.40 18.10 -0.82
C VAL A 340 12.63 17.59 0.39
N LEU A 341 13.22 16.66 1.14
CA LEU A 341 12.65 16.07 2.33
C LEU A 341 13.09 16.87 3.57
N VAL A 342 12.14 17.47 4.28
CA VAL A 342 12.36 18.25 5.49
C VAL A 342 11.62 17.60 6.65
N GLY A 343 12.31 17.34 7.77
CA GLY A 343 11.71 16.65 8.93
C GLY A 343 11.26 15.22 8.64
N GLN A 344 11.83 14.58 7.62
CA GLN A 344 11.54 13.20 7.24
C GLN A 344 12.53 12.25 7.93
N ASP A 345 12.50 12.22 9.25
CA ASP A 345 13.48 11.50 10.06
C ASP A 345 13.44 9.98 9.85
N LEU A 346 12.28 9.39 9.69
CA LEU A 346 12.06 7.94 9.56
C LEU A 346 12.77 7.15 10.68
N ALA A 347 12.92 7.81 11.82
CA ALA A 347 13.62 7.36 12.99
C ALA A 347 13.18 8.17 14.22
N TYR A 348 13.53 7.70 15.39
CA TYR A 348 13.29 8.36 16.67
C TYR A 348 14.48 9.23 17.06
N THR A 349 14.75 10.27 16.28
CA THR A 349 15.83 11.23 16.50
C THR A 349 15.67 11.87 17.88
N GLY A 350 16.73 11.89 18.69
CA GLY A 350 16.64 12.37 20.07
C GLY A 350 15.70 11.55 20.97
N ARG A 351 15.28 10.35 20.53
CA ARG A 351 14.26 9.51 21.17
C ARG A 351 12.88 10.16 21.24
N GLU A 352 12.60 11.09 20.36
CA GLU A 352 11.29 11.69 20.15
C GLU A 352 10.57 11.00 18.98
N ILE A 353 9.23 10.87 19.08
CA ILE A 353 8.40 10.25 18.04
C ILE A 353 8.08 11.26 16.94
N HIS A 354 7.75 12.48 17.35
CA HIS A 354 7.44 13.60 16.48
C HIS A 354 8.11 14.87 16.98
N SER A 355 8.23 15.84 16.07
CA SER A 355 8.66 17.20 16.39
C SER A 355 7.81 17.81 17.52
N ARG A 356 8.43 18.59 18.37
CA ARG A 356 7.73 19.35 19.41
C ARG A 356 6.75 20.33 18.77
N GLY A 357 5.58 20.46 19.40
CA GLY A 357 4.52 21.33 18.89
C GLY A 357 3.50 20.62 17.99
N THR A 358 3.61 19.32 17.76
CA THR A 358 2.54 18.52 17.14
C THR A 358 1.37 18.32 18.12
N HIS A 359 0.18 17.98 17.60
CA HIS A 359 -0.97 17.70 18.45
C HIS A 359 -0.74 16.51 19.39
N HIS A 360 0.14 15.58 19.05
CA HIS A 360 0.50 14.44 19.93
C HIS A 360 1.12 14.93 21.23
N ASN A 361 1.99 15.94 21.17
CA ASN A 361 2.54 16.54 22.37
C ASN A 361 1.44 17.22 23.19
N ASP A 362 0.50 17.93 22.53
CA ASP A 362 -0.63 18.57 23.20
C ASP A 362 -1.51 17.56 23.96
N ASP A 363 -1.77 16.40 23.35
CA ASP A 363 -2.53 15.31 23.99
C ASP A 363 -1.79 14.68 25.19
N TRP A 364 -0.45 14.71 25.19
CA TRP A 364 0.37 14.13 26.26
C TRP A 364 0.68 15.09 27.40
N LEU A 365 0.74 16.41 27.14
CA LEU A 365 1.04 17.41 28.16
C LEU A 365 0.15 17.32 29.42
N PRO A 366 -1.18 17.13 29.31
CA PRO A 366 -2.03 16.98 30.50
C PRO A 366 -1.72 15.75 31.36
N ALA A 367 -1.07 14.71 30.75
CA ALA A 367 -0.68 13.50 31.45
C ALA A 367 0.73 13.59 32.06
N THR A 368 1.43 14.73 31.90
CA THR A 368 2.75 14.93 32.48
C THR A 368 2.67 15.30 33.96
N ASN A 369 3.65 14.85 34.73
CA ASN A 369 3.83 15.18 36.12
C ASN A 369 5.31 15.06 36.49
N ARG A 370 5.63 15.26 37.76
CA ARG A 370 7.01 15.22 38.30
C ARG A 370 7.77 13.91 37.96
N PHE A 371 7.07 12.78 37.78
CA PHE A 371 7.67 11.46 37.49
C PHE A 371 7.51 11.00 36.04
N LYS A 372 6.68 11.69 35.26
CA LYS A 372 6.33 11.32 33.91
C LYS A 372 6.34 12.57 33.03
N ASN A 373 7.45 12.85 32.39
CA ASN A 373 7.61 13.92 31.42
C ASN A 373 7.40 13.40 29.97
N LEU A 374 7.48 14.28 28.98
CA LEU A 374 7.33 13.92 27.58
C LEU A 374 8.37 12.88 27.12
N ASP A 375 9.61 12.97 27.60
CA ASP A 375 10.66 12.02 27.25
C ASP A 375 10.30 10.60 27.75
N THR A 376 9.78 10.50 28.98
CA THR A 376 9.29 9.23 29.53
C THR A 376 8.16 8.65 28.71
N ILE A 377 7.22 9.50 28.22
CA ILE A 377 6.10 9.07 27.37
C ILE A 377 6.63 8.57 26.04
N ASN A 378 7.50 9.33 25.37
CA ASN A 378 8.16 8.93 24.12
C ASN A 378 8.85 7.57 24.27
N GLN A 379 9.71 7.42 25.29
CA GLN A 379 10.41 6.16 25.55
C GLN A 379 9.46 4.98 25.77
N ASN A 380 8.36 5.17 26.50
CA ASN A 380 7.38 4.13 26.74
C ASN A 380 6.66 3.69 25.46
N VAL A 381 6.41 4.61 24.54
CA VAL A 381 5.83 4.27 23.23
C VAL A 381 6.86 3.55 22.36
N ILE A 382 8.10 4.04 22.30
CA ILE A 382 9.18 3.44 21.50
C ILE A 382 9.48 2.01 21.97
N ARG A 383 9.54 1.76 23.29
CA ARG A 383 9.80 0.43 23.85
C ARG A 383 8.76 -0.63 23.46
N LYS A 384 7.54 -0.23 23.10
CA LYS A 384 6.48 -1.14 22.64
C LYS A 384 6.63 -1.49 21.16
N ARG A 385 7.54 -0.84 20.43
CA ARG A 385 7.77 -1.05 19.01
C ARG A 385 8.86 -2.10 18.76
N LYS A 386 8.78 -2.77 17.62
CA LYS A 386 9.87 -3.65 17.17
C LYS A 386 10.96 -2.78 16.57
N ILE A 387 11.89 -2.33 17.44
CA ILE A 387 12.96 -1.40 17.08
C ILE A 387 14.12 -2.09 16.37
N LYS A 388 14.83 -1.32 15.55
CA LYS A 388 16.14 -1.64 15.01
C LYS A 388 17.02 -0.38 14.91
N TYR A 389 18.33 -0.56 14.74
CA TYR A 389 19.29 0.53 14.56
C TYR A 389 19.65 0.63 13.08
N VAL A 390 19.70 1.85 12.55
CA VAL A 390 20.05 2.16 11.17
C VAL A 390 21.06 3.31 11.12
N PRO A 391 21.84 3.46 10.04
CA PRO A 391 22.73 4.61 9.86
C PRO A 391 21.95 5.92 9.87
N SER A 392 22.54 6.95 10.48
CA SER A 392 22.00 8.30 10.56
C SER A 392 22.78 9.27 9.67
N ASN A 393 22.11 10.34 9.20
CA ASN A 393 22.71 11.39 8.38
C ASN A 393 23.83 12.18 9.08
N ASN A 394 23.97 12.06 10.41
CA ASN A 394 25.08 12.65 11.16
C ASN A 394 26.28 11.72 11.36
N GLY A 395 26.30 10.57 10.67
CA GLY A 395 27.38 9.58 10.75
C GLY A 395 27.30 8.62 11.96
N SER A 396 26.28 8.75 12.81
CA SER A 396 26.01 7.84 13.92
C SER A 396 24.96 6.78 13.54
N THR A 397 24.40 6.08 14.53
CA THR A 397 23.22 5.22 14.38
C THR A 397 22.03 5.83 15.08
N VAL A 398 20.83 5.59 14.54
CA VAL A 398 19.56 6.06 15.09
C VAL A 398 18.56 4.90 15.19
N ILE A 399 17.68 4.99 16.18
CA ILE A 399 16.62 3.99 16.38
C ILE A 399 15.49 4.23 15.40
N THR A 400 15.06 3.18 14.71
CA THR A 400 13.84 3.14 13.89
C THR A 400 12.98 1.94 14.28
N ASP A 401 11.80 1.80 13.70
CA ASP A 401 10.97 0.61 13.81
C ASP A 401 10.59 0.04 12.44
N PHE A 402 9.90 -1.10 12.43
CA PHE A 402 9.50 -1.78 11.21
C PHE A 402 8.66 -0.89 10.26
N VAL A 403 7.75 -0.08 10.80
CA VAL A 403 6.85 0.77 9.98
C VAL A 403 7.61 1.95 9.37
N LEU A 404 8.42 2.63 10.17
CA LEU A 404 9.26 3.74 9.69
C LEU A 404 10.28 3.26 8.66
N ASP A 405 10.82 2.06 8.85
CA ASP A 405 11.75 1.47 7.90
C ASP A 405 11.08 1.03 6.58
N LEU A 406 9.82 0.60 6.64
CA LEU A 406 9.03 0.34 5.43
C LEU A 406 8.85 1.63 4.61
N TYR A 407 8.54 2.74 5.27
CA TYR A 407 8.46 4.05 4.60
C TYR A 407 9.82 4.49 4.06
N ARG A 408 10.92 4.24 4.80
CA ARG A 408 12.28 4.53 4.33
C ARG A 408 12.60 3.78 3.04
N SER A 409 12.33 2.47 3.01
CA SER A 409 12.51 1.66 1.80
C SER A 409 11.70 2.17 0.62
N TRP A 410 10.47 2.65 0.87
CA TRP A 410 9.65 3.24 -0.20
C TRP A 410 10.30 4.51 -0.79
N PHE A 411 10.84 5.41 0.06
CA PHE A 411 11.54 6.61 -0.41
C PHE A 411 12.82 6.25 -1.18
N GLU A 412 13.56 5.25 -0.74
CA GLU A 412 14.77 4.75 -1.41
C GLU A 412 14.46 4.21 -2.81
N ASP A 413 13.42 3.39 -2.92
CA ASP A 413 12.96 2.82 -4.18
C ASP A 413 12.41 3.92 -5.12
N SER A 414 11.70 4.88 -4.58
CA SER A 414 11.15 6.01 -5.35
C SER A 414 12.25 6.95 -5.84
N ALA A 415 13.20 7.31 -4.97
CA ALA A 415 14.34 8.15 -5.34
C ALA A 415 15.23 7.50 -6.41
N LYS A 416 15.35 6.16 -6.41
CA LYS A 416 16.07 5.41 -7.44
C LYS A 416 15.42 5.48 -8.82
N LYS A 417 14.07 5.59 -8.87
CA LYS A 417 13.29 5.51 -10.12
C LYS A 417 13.14 6.86 -10.82
N VAL A 418 13.25 7.97 -10.09
CA VAL A 418 13.04 9.31 -10.63
C VAL A 418 14.31 9.89 -11.24
N SER A 419 14.14 10.70 -12.30
CA SER A 419 15.25 11.37 -13.00
C SER A 419 15.65 12.73 -12.37
N ILE A 420 14.82 13.24 -11.46
CA ILE A 420 15.08 14.53 -10.79
C ILE A 420 15.85 14.32 -9.48
N PRO A 421 16.65 15.28 -9.03
CA PRO A 421 17.35 15.21 -7.74
C PRO A 421 16.39 15.09 -6.56
N VAL A 422 16.69 14.19 -5.63
CA VAL A 422 16.00 14.08 -4.34
C VAL A 422 16.99 14.42 -3.23
N TYR A 423 16.69 15.47 -2.47
CA TYR A 423 17.52 15.94 -1.37
C TYR A 423 16.91 15.56 -0.03
N ASN A 424 17.75 15.06 0.87
CA ASN A 424 17.40 14.83 2.27
C ASN A 424 18.07 15.93 3.11
N THR A 425 17.27 16.72 3.82
CA THR A 425 17.79 17.82 4.65
C THR A 425 17.68 17.51 6.15
N THR A 426 17.33 16.27 6.48
CA THR A 426 17.00 15.83 7.83
C THR A 426 18.27 15.52 8.64
N GLN A 427 18.60 16.38 9.59
CA GLN A 427 19.75 16.16 10.48
C GLN A 427 19.40 15.13 11.56
N GLY A 428 20.24 14.08 11.69
CA GLY A 428 20.07 13.07 12.73
C GLY A 428 19.02 12.01 12.47
N GLY A 429 18.24 12.13 11.38
CA GLY A 429 17.32 11.08 10.92
C GLY A 429 18.04 9.93 10.23
N ALA A 430 17.31 8.88 9.87
CA ALA A 430 17.84 7.74 9.13
C ALA A 430 18.35 8.16 7.74
N VAL A 431 19.44 7.56 7.31
CA VAL A 431 19.93 7.67 5.92
C VAL A 431 18.87 7.08 4.99
N ILE A 432 18.52 7.82 3.95
CA ILE A 432 17.65 7.37 2.87
C ILE A 432 18.54 7.20 1.63
N ALA A 433 18.74 5.98 1.18
CA ALA A 433 19.57 5.70 0.02
C ALA A 433 19.02 6.38 -1.25
N ASN A 434 19.88 6.63 -2.22
CA ASN A 434 19.55 7.33 -3.48
C ASN A 434 19.08 8.79 -3.29
N THR A 435 19.26 9.38 -2.10
CA THR A 435 19.08 10.81 -1.85
C THR A 435 20.42 11.50 -1.55
N THR A 436 20.49 12.79 -1.80
CA THR A 436 21.67 13.59 -1.45
C THR A 436 21.40 14.37 -0.17
N PHE A 437 22.20 14.15 0.87
CA PHE A 437 22.10 14.94 2.10
C PHE A 437 22.68 16.34 1.89
N VAL A 438 21.86 17.36 2.10
CA VAL A 438 22.26 18.78 2.01
C VAL A 438 21.45 19.59 3.03
N PRO A 439 22.04 20.47 3.84
CA PRO A 439 21.27 21.38 4.70
C PRO A 439 20.30 22.24 3.88
N LEU A 440 19.06 22.41 4.35
CA LEU A 440 18.02 23.17 3.63
C LEU A 440 18.47 24.59 3.31
N GLN A 441 19.14 25.27 4.25
CA GLN A 441 19.65 26.63 4.06
C GLN A 441 20.54 26.74 2.81
N ALA A 442 21.45 25.77 2.60
CA ALA A 442 22.35 25.76 1.45
C ALA A 442 21.62 25.57 0.10
N LEU A 443 20.47 24.89 0.11
CA LEU A 443 19.61 24.79 -1.08
C LEU A 443 18.86 26.10 -1.34
N VAL A 444 18.24 26.66 -0.31
CA VAL A 444 17.43 27.88 -0.39
C VAL A 444 18.26 29.09 -0.85
N GLU A 445 19.52 29.19 -0.43
CA GLU A 445 20.46 30.25 -0.88
C GLU A 445 20.78 30.18 -2.37
N LYS A 446 20.83 28.95 -2.93
CA LYS A 446 21.09 28.71 -4.36
C LYS A 446 19.86 28.96 -5.24
N TRP A 447 18.66 28.84 -4.69
CA TRP A 447 17.43 28.99 -5.47
C TRP A 447 17.14 30.44 -5.79
N LYS A 448 16.85 30.67 -7.06
CA LYS A 448 16.33 31.96 -7.52
C LYS A 448 14.83 32.02 -7.33
N LYS A 449 14.29 33.20 -7.05
CA LYS A 449 12.86 33.44 -7.07
C LYS A 449 12.33 33.23 -8.49
N PRO A 450 11.31 32.40 -8.72
CA PRO A 450 10.72 32.18 -10.04
C PRO A 450 9.95 33.44 -10.50
N THR A 451 9.69 33.56 -11.79
CA THR A 451 8.93 34.67 -12.37
C THR A 451 7.49 34.71 -11.83
N VAL A 452 6.89 33.54 -11.63
CA VAL A 452 5.57 33.39 -11.03
C VAL A 452 5.73 32.54 -9.76
N SER A 453 5.29 33.07 -8.65
CA SER A 453 5.42 32.36 -7.35
C SER A 453 4.49 31.15 -7.26
N PRO A 454 4.81 30.17 -6.41
CA PRO A 454 3.91 29.04 -6.18
C PRO A 454 2.50 29.46 -5.74
N GLN A 455 2.40 30.51 -4.93
CA GLN A 455 1.13 31.05 -4.46
C GLN A 455 0.29 31.67 -5.59
N GLU A 456 0.92 32.35 -6.54
CA GLU A 456 0.24 32.93 -7.71
C GLU A 456 -0.29 31.82 -8.62
N ILE A 457 0.48 30.76 -8.87
CA ILE A 457 0.04 29.58 -9.63
C ILE A 457 -1.19 28.96 -8.97
N LEU A 458 -1.13 28.68 -7.66
CA LEU A 458 -2.26 28.09 -6.93
C LEU A 458 -3.49 29.00 -6.98
N SER A 459 -3.33 30.30 -6.79
CA SER A 459 -4.42 31.26 -6.84
C SER A 459 -5.08 31.30 -8.21
N TYR A 460 -4.27 31.25 -9.27
CA TYR A 460 -4.76 31.18 -10.65
C TYR A 460 -5.56 29.89 -10.89
N GLU A 461 -4.99 28.72 -10.54
CA GLU A 461 -5.66 27.44 -10.72
C GLU A 461 -6.99 27.37 -9.93
N LEU A 462 -6.99 27.85 -8.69
CA LEU A 462 -8.20 27.90 -7.85
C LEU A 462 -9.32 28.76 -8.42
N SER A 463 -8.98 29.79 -9.21
CA SER A 463 -9.98 30.72 -9.79
C SER A 463 -10.41 30.38 -11.21
N HIS A 464 -9.65 29.57 -11.96
CA HIS A 464 -9.88 29.35 -13.39
C HIS A 464 -10.22 27.89 -13.77
N HIS A 465 -10.04 26.93 -12.86
CA HIS A 465 -10.40 25.54 -13.14
C HIS A 465 -11.83 25.17 -12.75
N ASN A 466 -12.38 24.23 -13.50
CA ASN A 466 -13.69 23.67 -13.20
C ASN A 466 -13.64 22.80 -11.95
N THR A 467 -14.64 22.92 -11.12
CA THR A 467 -14.87 22.03 -9.99
C THR A 467 -15.24 20.61 -10.45
N ILE A 468 -15.16 19.65 -9.55
CA ILE A 468 -15.54 18.26 -9.82
C ILE A 468 -17.02 18.18 -10.18
N HIS A 469 -17.35 17.56 -11.31
CA HIS A 469 -18.74 17.35 -11.73
C HIS A 469 -19.40 16.25 -10.88
N THR A 470 -20.54 16.57 -10.25
CA THR A 470 -21.22 15.63 -9.34
C THR A 470 -22.65 15.30 -9.72
N GLN A 471 -23.17 15.90 -10.80
CA GLN A 471 -24.58 15.75 -11.16
C GLN A 471 -24.98 14.31 -11.51
N SER A 472 -24.14 13.60 -12.29
CA SER A 472 -24.37 12.18 -12.62
C SER A 472 -24.20 11.29 -11.38
N LEU A 473 -23.26 11.61 -10.50
CA LEU A 473 -23.10 10.92 -9.23
C LEU A 473 -24.36 11.00 -8.36
N PHE A 474 -24.94 12.19 -8.18
CA PHE A 474 -26.15 12.33 -7.36
C PHE A 474 -27.36 11.63 -7.95
N ARG A 475 -27.54 11.63 -9.27
CA ARG A 475 -28.59 10.84 -9.94
C ARG A 475 -28.40 9.34 -9.66
N LYS A 476 -27.16 8.86 -9.74
CA LYS A 476 -26.83 7.46 -9.46
C LYS A 476 -27.08 7.09 -8.00
N LEU A 477 -26.66 7.95 -7.07
CA LEU A 477 -26.93 7.74 -5.64
C LEU A 477 -28.43 7.67 -5.33
N SER A 478 -29.27 8.46 -6.00
CA SER A 478 -30.72 8.37 -5.84
C SER A 478 -31.28 7.02 -6.29
N SER A 479 -30.80 6.48 -7.41
CA SER A 479 -31.18 5.12 -7.87
C SER A 479 -30.76 4.05 -6.87
N ILE A 480 -29.52 4.13 -6.36
CA ILE A 480 -28.99 3.20 -5.36
C ILE A 480 -29.77 3.27 -4.05
N HIS A 481 -30.19 4.46 -3.63
CA HIS A 481 -31.04 4.62 -2.43
C HIS A 481 -32.30 3.77 -2.51
N HIS A 482 -32.92 3.70 -3.69
CA HIS A 482 -34.10 2.86 -3.92
C HIS A 482 -33.74 1.36 -3.79
N LYS A 483 -32.72 0.91 -4.48
CA LYS A 483 -32.23 -0.49 -4.39
C LYS A 483 -31.85 -0.89 -2.95
N LEU A 484 -31.26 0.01 -2.16
CA LEU A 484 -30.94 -0.26 -0.76
C LEU A 484 -32.19 -0.47 0.11
N LYS A 485 -33.27 0.25 -0.16
CA LYS A 485 -34.59 0.02 0.51
C LYS A 485 -35.16 -1.34 0.12
N GLU A 486 -35.10 -1.71 -1.17
CA GLU A 486 -35.49 -3.04 -1.63
C GLU A 486 -34.68 -4.12 -0.95
N LEU A 487 -33.33 -4.00 -0.93
CA LEU A 487 -32.46 -4.97 -0.28
C LEU A 487 -32.75 -5.12 1.21
N GLN A 488 -33.08 -4.02 1.90
CA GLN A 488 -33.47 -4.07 3.31
C GLN A 488 -34.79 -4.84 3.53
N ALA A 489 -35.69 -4.83 2.55
CA ALA A 489 -37.03 -5.41 2.63
C ALA A 489 -37.11 -6.86 2.06
N VAL A 490 -36.05 -7.39 1.46
CA VAL A 490 -36.04 -8.74 0.84
C VAL A 490 -36.47 -9.81 1.85
N ALA A 491 -37.51 -10.59 1.45
CA ALA A 491 -38.06 -11.67 2.28
C ALA A 491 -37.06 -12.82 2.50
N ALA A 492 -37.24 -13.61 3.57
CA ALA A 492 -36.33 -14.70 3.91
C ALA A 492 -36.20 -15.78 2.84
N GLN A 493 -37.23 -15.97 2.05
CA GLN A 493 -37.34 -17.03 1.05
C GLN A 493 -36.96 -16.59 -0.37
N ASP A 494 -36.75 -15.26 -0.58
CA ASP A 494 -36.46 -14.69 -1.90
C ASP A 494 -34.96 -14.51 -2.12
N THR A 495 -34.26 -15.64 -2.17
CA THR A 495 -32.81 -15.67 -2.42
C THR A 495 -32.46 -15.21 -3.83
N ALA A 496 -33.31 -15.47 -4.82
CA ALA A 496 -33.08 -15.04 -6.20
C ALA A 496 -33.03 -13.53 -6.32
N HIS A 497 -34.00 -12.82 -5.70
CA HIS A 497 -34.01 -11.37 -5.69
C HIS A 497 -32.86 -10.77 -4.88
N LEU A 498 -32.48 -11.40 -3.76
CA LEU A 498 -31.32 -11.03 -2.98
C LEU A 498 -30.04 -11.02 -3.83
N TYR A 499 -29.77 -12.12 -4.52
CA TYR A 499 -28.57 -12.24 -5.35
C TYR A 499 -28.62 -11.29 -6.56
N ALA A 500 -29.77 -11.13 -7.21
CA ALA A 500 -29.92 -10.18 -8.30
C ALA A 500 -29.60 -8.72 -7.88
N LEU A 501 -29.96 -8.33 -6.65
CA LEU A 501 -29.60 -7.02 -6.11
C LEU A 501 -28.10 -6.92 -5.78
N LEU A 502 -27.46 -8.00 -5.29
CA LEU A 502 -26.05 -8.01 -4.95
C LEU A 502 -25.13 -8.15 -6.17
N ASP A 503 -25.60 -8.77 -7.25
CA ASP A 503 -24.89 -8.88 -8.54
C ASP A 503 -24.87 -7.56 -9.33
N ASP A 504 -25.69 -6.58 -8.92
CA ASP A 504 -25.62 -5.22 -9.49
C ASP A 504 -24.28 -4.57 -9.08
N GLU A 505 -23.49 -4.10 -10.05
CA GLU A 505 -22.15 -3.57 -9.86
C GLU A 505 -22.09 -2.42 -8.83
N ASP A 506 -23.09 -1.54 -8.83
CA ASP A 506 -23.14 -0.42 -7.88
C ASP A 506 -23.41 -0.91 -6.45
N MET A 507 -24.33 -1.88 -6.35
CA MET A 507 -24.70 -2.47 -5.06
C MET A 507 -23.56 -3.29 -4.49
N ASP A 508 -22.87 -4.10 -5.31
CA ASP A 508 -21.68 -4.84 -4.88
C ASP A 508 -20.59 -3.86 -4.40
N THR A 509 -20.27 -2.83 -5.19
CA THR A 509 -19.24 -1.84 -4.82
C THR A 509 -19.52 -1.17 -3.48
N LEU A 510 -20.77 -0.87 -3.15
CA LEU A 510 -21.12 -0.18 -1.91
C LEU A 510 -21.41 -1.12 -0.75
N CYS A 511 -21.99 -2.30 -0.99
CA CYS A 511 -22.37 -3.25 0.08
C CYS A 511 -21.25 -4.20 0.47
N SER A 512 -20.42 -4.67 -0.47
CA SER A 512 -19.33 -5.63 -0.21
C SER A 512 -18.39 -5.21 0.91
N PRO A 513 -17.98 -3.93 1.05
CA PRO A 513 -17.18 -3.48 2.19
C PRO A 513 -17.80 -3.80 3.55
N PHE A 514 -19.11 -3.62 3.69
CA PHE A 514 -19.85 -3.90 4.93
C PHE A 514 -20.12 -5.40 5.15
N MET A 515 -20.09 -6.19 4.09
CA MET A 515 -20.29 -7.64 4.12
C MET A 515 -18.98 -8.43 4.26
N ARG A 516 -17.83 -7.78 4.10
CA ARG A 516 -16.51 -8.41 3.97
C ARG A 516 -16.19 -9.42 5.07
N LYS A 517 -16.51 -9.11 6.32
CA LYS A 517 -16.28 -10.02 7.45
C LYS A 517 -17.06 -11.33 7.32
N THR A 518 -18.31 -11.23 6.90
CA THR A 518 -19.18 -12.40 6.66
C THR A 518 -18.69 -13.21 5.47
N LEU A 519 -18.35 -12.54 4.35
CA LEU A 519 -17.81 -13.21 3.16
C LEU A 519 -16.50 -13.95 3.48
N PHE A 520 -15.64 -13.36 4.29
CA PHE A 520 -14.41 -13.99 4.76
C PHE A 520 -14.68 -15.17 5.68
N TYR A 521 -15.66 -15.08 6.56
CA TYR A 521 -16.09 -16.19 7.41
C TYR A 521 -16.58 -17.36 6.57
N ILE A 522 -17.45 -17.10 5.59
CA ILE A 522 -17.99 -18.11 4.66
C ILE A 522 -16.85 -18.82 3.91
N ALA A 523 -15.90 -18.06 3.35
CA ALA A 523 -14.78 -18.62 2.59
C ALA A 523 -13.86 -19.55 3.42
N ARG A 524 -13.85 -19.41 4.75
CA ARG A 524 -13.00 -20.21 5.66
C ARG A 524 -13.67 -21.43 6.27
N HIS A 525 -14.99 -21.52 6.18
CA HIS A 525 -15.76 -22.59 6.82
C HIS A 525 -16.50 -23.39 5.75
N ASN A 526 -16.54 -24.69 5.94
CA ASN A 526 -17.30 -25.57 5.06
C ASN A 526 -18.77 -25.57 5.51
N LEU A 527 -19.56 -24.63 4.97
CA LEU A 527 -20.96 -24.41 5.31
C LEU A 527 -21.86 -25.00 4.22
N ASP A 528 -23.06 -25.44 4.60
CA ASP A 528 -24.12 -25.77 3.63
C ASP A 528 -24.68 -24.50 2.98
N GLN A 529 -25.31 -24.65 1.81
CA GLN A 529 -25.81 -23.53 1.01
C GLN A 529 -26.89 -22.72 1.76
N GLN A 530 -27.78 -23.37 2.49
CA GLN A 530 -28.84 -22.69 3.24
C GLN A 530 -28.28 -21.75 4.32
N LYS A 531 -27.20 -22.18 4.99
CA LYS A 531 -26.51 -21.37 5.99
C LYS A 531 -25.72 -20.22 5.35
N ILE A 532 -25.14 -20.44 4.17
CA ILE A 532 -24.48 -19.40 3.38
C ILE A 532 -25.48 -18.31 3.01
N ASP A 533 -26.63 -18.70 2.44
CA ASP A 533 -27.68 -17.77 2.01
C ASP A 533 -28.23 -16.94 3.18
N ALA A 534 -28.43 -17.56 4.34
CA ALA A 534 -28.86 -16.85 5.55
C ALA A 534 -27.82 -15.81 6.01
N LEU A 535 -26.54 -16.19 6.04
CA LEU A 535 -25.45 -15.29 6.43
C LEU A 535 -25.28 -14.14 5.45
N ILE A 536 -25.36 -14.39 4.15
CA ILE A 536 -25.27 -13.35 3.10
C ILE A 536 -26.44 -12.38 3.24
N LYS A 537 -27.66 -12.87 3.41
CA LYS A 537 -28.83 -12.04 3.60
C LYS A 537 -28.72 -11.13 4.82
N ASP A 538 -28.37 -11.67 5.98
CA ASP A 538 -28.23 -10.90 7.22
C ASP A 538 -27.16 -9.81 7.06
N ALA A 539 -26.04 -10.13 6.43
CA ALA A 539 -24.97 -9.19 6.16
C ALA A 539 -25.40 -8.10 5.15
N ALA A 540 -26.09 -8.47 4.07
CA ALA A 540 -26.58 -7.54 3.06
C ALA A 540 -27.60 -6.56 3.63
N GLN A 541 -28.56 -7.04 4.42
CA GLN A 541 -29.52 -6.19 5.10
C GLN A 541 -28.89 -5.27 6.15
N ALA A 542 -27.85 -5.74 6.86
CA ALA A 542 -27.06 -4.90 7.76
C ALA A 542 -26.31 -3.81 7.00
N ALA A 543 -25.70 -4.15 5.86
CA ALA A 543 -25.03 -3.21 4.96
C ALA A 543 -26.02 -2.14 4.45
N ALA A 544 -27.19 -2.56 3.96
CA ALA A 544 -28.23 -1.65 3.51
C ALA A 544 -28.67 -0.68 4.61
N ARG A 545 -28.91 -1.17 5.85
CA ARG A 545 -29.25 -0.30 7.00
C ARG A 545 -28.18 0.74 7.29
N GLN A 546 -26.89 0.37 7.22
CA GLN A 546 -25.79 1.30 7.47
C GLN A 546 -25.67 2.33 6.35
N LEU A 547 -25.77 1.91 5.09
CA LEU A 547 -25.73 2.80 3.93
C LEU A 547 -26.90 3.78 3.94
N LEU A 548 -28.13 3.34 4.21
CA LEU A 548 -29.30 4.21 4.32
C LEU A 548 -29.14 5.29 5.39
N LYS A 549 -28.48 4.98 6.52
CA LYS A 549 -28.13 6.01 7.53
C LYS A 549 -27.12 7.05 7.00
N ILE A 550 -26.22 6.63 6.11
CA ILE A 550 -25.27 7.55 5.46
C ILE A 550 -26.03 8.43 4.45
N PHE A 551 -26.92 7.83 3.66
CA PHE A 551 -27.77 8.54 2.69
C PHE A 551 -28.67 9.57 3.37
N ALA A 552 -29.30 9.25 4.51
CA ALA A 552 -30.08 10.22 5.28
C ALA A 552 -29.25 11.46 5.66
N LYS A 553 -27.98 11.27 6.09
CA LYS A 553 -27.06 12.40 6.35
C LYS A 553 -26.67 13.16 5.09
N LEU A 554 -26.72 12.51 3.93
CA LEU A 554 -26.54 13.16 2.64
C LEU A 554 -27.75 14.07 2.32
N GLU A 555 -28.95 13.69 2.63
CA GLU A 555 -30.18 14.45 2.39
C GLU A 555 -30.34 15.62 3.36
N GLU A 556 -30.16 15.40 4.67
CA GLU A 556 -30.26 16.43 5.71
C GLU A 556 -29.37 17.67 5.50
N SER A 557 -28.29 17.54 4.79
CA SER A 557 -27.39 18.67 4.51
C SER A 557 -27.64 19.30 3.14
N LEU A 558 -28.71 18.91 2.41
CA LEU A 558 -29.20 19.57 1.18
C LEU A 558 -30.27 20.63 1.50
N ILE A 559 -30.80 20.64 2.74
CA ILE A 559 -31.69 21.66 3.29
C ILE A 559 -30.84 22.68 4.07
#